data_fad2daaefb01370e185a182792cc39f3
#
_entry.id   fad2daaefb01370e185a182792cc39f3
#
_cell.length_a   1.000
_cell.length_b   1.000
_cell.length_c   1.000
_cell.angle_alpha   90.00
_cell.angle_beta   90.00
_cell.angle_gamma   90.00
#
_symmetry.space_group_name_H-M   'P 1'
#
loop_
_entity.id
_entity.type
_entity.pdbx_description
1 polymer ?
#
loop_
_entity_poly.entity_id
_entity_poly.type
_entity_poly.pdbx_seq_one_letter_code
_entity_poly.pdbx_strand_id
1 'polypeptide(L)'
;EGQYIVGDLVIDYNKHRAYLGGEDAGLTPSEFKILALLGRYAGRVLTYQQMLRELWGPAANPRDNKLLRVHMANLRRKLEKNPEEPRYLFTEVGVGYRLAEGEGTEPLESDSTEETEE
;
A
#
# COMPACT_ATOMS: atom_id res chain seq x y z
N GLU A 1 -10.25 -10.42 1.66
CA GLU A 1 -9.97 -11.45 0.84
C GLU A 1 -9.96 -11.17 -0.60
N GLY A 2 -11.01 -10.77 -1.25
CA GLY A 2 -11.02 -10.52 -2.67
C GLY A 2 -10.49 -9.16 -3.05
N GLN A 3 -10.84 -8.16 -2.27
CA GLN A 3 -10.51 -6.77 -2.59
C GLN A 3 -10.23 -5.98 -1.33
N TYR A 4 -9.40 -4.96 -1.51
CA TYR A 4 -9.20 -3.94 -0.48
C TYR A 4 -9.53 -2.59 -1.10
N ILE A 5 -10.34 -1.80 -0.42
CA ILE A 5 -10.81 -0.52 -0.94
C ILE A 5 -10.48 0.58 0.04
N VAL A 6 -9.85 1.63 -0.48
CA VAL A 6 -9.61 2.84 0.30
C VAL A 6 -9.76 4.03 -0.64
N GLY A 7 -10.71 4.91 -0.34
CA GLY A 7 -11.02 6.03 -1.24
C GLY A 7 -11.35 5.51 -2.63
N ASP A 8 -10.67 6.03 -3.63
CA ASP A 8 -10.89 5.62 -5.01
C ASP A 8 -10.01 4.45 -5.43
N LEU A 9 -9.17 3.97 -4.53
CA LEU A 9 -8.24 2.88 -4.83
C LEU A 9 -8.87 1.55 -4.49
N VAL A 10 -8.81 0.62 -5.44
CA VAL A 10 -9.28 -0.76 -5.26
C VAL A 10 -8.14 -1.69 -5.61
N ILE A 11 -7.80 -2.59 -4.69
CA ILE A 11 -6.82 -3.64 -4.94
C ILE A 11 -7.58 -4.94 -5.08
N ASP A 12 -7.51 -5.54 -6.26
CA ASP A 12 -8.20 -6.80 -6.54
C ASP A 12 -7.19 -7.92 -6.49
N TYR A 13 -7.20 -8.69 -5.40
CA TYR A 13 -6.20 -9.73 -5.19
C TYR A 13 -6.37 -10.91 -6.14
N ASN A 14 -7.61 -11.17 -6.54
CA ASN A 14 -7.86 -12.29 -7.44
C ASN A 14 -7.40 -12.00 -8.86
N LYS A 15 -7.57 -10.77 -9.30
CA LYS A 15 -7.20 -10.39 -10.66
C LYS A 15 -5.77 -9.88 -10.76
N HIS A 16 -5.11 -9.65 -9.63
CA HIS A 16 -3.79 -9.02 -9.59
C HIS A 16 -3.80 -7.69 -10.30
N ARG A 17 -4.82 -6.89 -9.99
CA ARG A 17 -5.00 -5.58 -10.60
C ARG A 17 -5.35 -4.56 -9.53
N ALA A 18 -5.02 -3.31 -9.82
CA ALA A 18 -5.45 -2.20 -8.99
C ALA A 18 -6.16 -1.19 -9.86
N TYR A 19 -7.17 -0.57 -9.29
CA TYR A 19 -7.98 0.42 -10.00
C TYR A 19 -7.99 1.71 -9.21
N LEU A 20 -7.98 2.80 -9.93
CA LEU A 20 -8.08 4.12 -9.32
C LEU A 20 -9.20 4.86 -10.03
N GLY A 21 -10.24 5.22 -9.26
CA GLY A 21 -11.40 5.86 -9.86
C GLY A 21 -12.07 5.02 -10.93
N GLY A 22 -12.01 3.70 -10.77
CA GLY A 22 -12.64 2.79 -11.70
C GLY A 22 -11.79 2.39 -12.88
N GLU A 23 -10.60 2.95 -13.02
CA GLU A 23 -9.72 2.64 -14.14
C GLU A 23 -8.51 1.85 -13.68
N ASP A 24 -8.12 0.88 -14.50
CA ASP A 24 -6.94 0.07 -14.23
C ASP A 24 -5.72 0.98 -14.11
N ALA A 25 -5.01 0.85 -13.00
CA ALA A 25 -3.87 1.71 -12.73
C ALA A 25 -2.63 1.35 -13.54
N GLY A 26 -2.65 0.19 -14.21
CA GLY A 26 -1.54 -0.21 -15.07
C GLY A 26 -0.28 -0.58 -14.33
N LEU A 27 -0.43 -1.30 -13.23
CA LEU A 27 0.74 -1.69 -12.44
C LEU A 27 1.47 -2.86 -13.08
N THR A 28 2.80 -2.85 -12.94
CA THR A 28 3.59 -4.02 -13.28
C THR A 28 3.37 -5.09 -12.20
N PRO A 29 3.75 -6.35 -12.49
CA PRO A 29 3.63 -7.41 -11.48
C PRO A 29 4.37 -7.09 -10.18
N SER A 30 5.57 -6.50 -10.28
CA SER A 30 6.32 -6.13 -9.09
C SER A 30 5.61 -5.04 -8.28
N GLU A 31 5.09 -4.06 -8.97
CA GLU A 31 4.35 -2.98 -8.32
C GLU A 31 3.10 -3.52 -7.64
N PHE A 32 2.40 -4.42 -8.31
CA PHE A 32 1.21 -5.00 -7.71
C PHE A 32 1.57 -5.80 -6.46
N LYS A 33 2.65 -6.58 -6.49
CA LYS A 33 3.06 -7.36 -5.32
C LYS A 33 3.30 -6.46 -4.11
N ILE A 34 3.96 -5.34 -4.33
CA ILE A 34 4.24 -4.40 -3.26
C ILE A 34 2.93 -3.81 -2.72
N LEU A 35 2.07 -3.37 -3.63
CA LEU A 35 0.80 -2.77 -3.21
C LEU A 35 -0.07 -3.78 -2.48
N ALA A 36 -0.12 -5.01 -2.97
CA ALA A 36 -0.92 -6.07 -2.36
C ALA A 36 -0.43 -6.38 -0.95
N LEU A 37 0.89 -6.41 -0.78
CA LEU A 37 1.47 -6.65 0.54
C LEU A 37 1.07 -5.55 1.52
N LEU A 38 1.22 -4.30 1.09
CA LEU A 38 0.84 -3.17 1.94
C LEU A 38 -0.65 -3.18 2.25
N GLY A 39 -1.45 -3.59 1.28
CA GLY A 39 -2.90 -3.63 1.45
C GLY A 39 -3.35 -4.66 2.47
N ARG A 40 -2.66 -5.80 2.53
CA ARG A 40 -2.98 -6.84 3.52
C ARG A 40 -2.78 -6.35 4.94
N TYR A 41 -1.88 -5.40 5.12
CA TYR A 41 -1.57 -4.85 6.43
C TYR A 41 -1.88 -3.36 6.48
N ALA A 42 -2.93 -2.94 5.77
CA ALA A 42 -3.29 -1.54 5.65
C ALA A 42 -3.36 -0.87 7.02
N GLY A 43 -2.86 0.33 7.10
CA GLY A 43 -2.81 1.08 8.34
C GLY A 43 -1.58 0.80 9.18
N ARG A 44 -0.84 -0.25 8.88
CA ARG A 44 0.34 -0.63 9.65
C ARG A 44 1.60 -0.32 8.85
N VAL A 45 2.63 0.10 9.55
CA VAL A 45 3.93 0.34 8.92
C VAL A 45 4.65 -0.98 8.75
N LEU A 46 5.03 -1.27 7.51
CA LEU A 46 5.90 -2.41 7.24
C LEU A 46 7.32 -1.89 7.09
N THR A 47 8.25 -2.48 7.83
CA THR A 47 9.64 -2.04 7.75
C THR A 47 10.23 -2.41 6.40
N TYR A 48 11.27 -1.68 6.01
CA TYR A 48 11.96 -2.00 4.76
C TYR A 48 12.41 -3.45 4.75
N GLN A 49 12.92 -3.92 5.87
CA GLN A 49 13.41 -5.28 5.96
C GLN A 49 12.30 -6.31 5.83
N GLN A 50 11.16 -6.06 6.46
CA GLN A 50 10.01 -6.94 6.31
C GLN A 50 9.57 -7.02 4.85
N MET A 51 9.51 -5.88 4.19
CA MET A 51 9.08 -5.84 2.81
C MET A 51 10.07 -6.56 1.91
N LEU A 52 11.35 -6.33 2.12
CA LEU A 52 12.36 -7.01 1.31
C LEU A 52 12.25 -8.53 1.47
N ARG A 53 12.06 -8.97 2.71
CA ARG A 53 11.96 -10.39 2.96
C ARG A 53 10.73 -11.00 2.31
N GLU A 54 9.60 -10.32 2.42
CA GLU A 54 8.36 -10.83 1.84
C GLU A 54 8.39 -10.82 0.33
N LEU A 55 9.04 -9.82 -0.26
CA LEU A 55 9.02 -9.66 -1.71
C LEU A 55 10.13 -10.43 -2.40
N TRP A 56 11.30 -10.53 -1.78
CA TRP A 56 12.47 -11.15 -2.40
C TRP A 56 13.02 -12.34 -1.63
N GLY A 57 12.43 -12.66 -0.47
CA GLY A 57 12.81 -13.85 0.27
C GLY A 57 13.77 -13.57 1.41
N PRO A 58 14.02 -14.60 2.25
CA PRO A 58 14.83 -14.42 3.46
C PRO A 58 16.26 -13.95 3.21
N ALA A 59 16.77 -14.24 2.02
CA ALA A 59 18.14 -13.88 1.67
C ALA A 59 18.22 -12.56 0.91
N ALA A 60 17.17 -11.74 1.01
CA ALA A 60 17.15 -10.48 0.29
C ALA A 60 18.34 -9.62 0.64
N ASN A 61 18.91 -9.01 -0.38
CA ASN A 61 20.10 -8.20 -0.25
C ASN A 61 19.72 -6.77 0.12
N PRO A 62 20.49 -6.12 1.02
CA PRO A 62 20.20 -4.71 1.32
C PRO A 62 20.15 -3.81 0.09
N ARG A 63 20.81 -4.20 -1.00
CA ARG A 63 20.73 -3.44 -2.25
C ARG A 63 19.33 -3.35 -2.79
N ASP A 64 18.50 -4.33 -2.48
CA ASP A 64 17.13 -4.36 -2.98
C ASP A 64 16.30 -3.24 -2.40
N ASN A 65 16.79 -2.61 -1.34
CA ASN A 65 16.17 -1.44 -0.77
C ASN A 65 16.04 -0.31 -1.79
N LYS A 66 17.09 -0.16 -2.62
CA LYS A 66 17.06 0.85 -3.66
C LYS A 66 16.00 0.52 -4.71
N LEU A 67 15.92 -0.76 -5.07
CA LEU A 67 14.91 -1.20 -6.02
C LEU A 67 13.50 -0.99 -5.47
N LEU A 68 13.33 -1.26 -4.17
CA LEU A 68 12.05 -1.02 -3.53
C LEU A 68 11.64 0.44 -3.64
N ARG A 69 12.59 1.36 -3.42
CA ARG A 69 12.30 2.78 -3.55
C ARG A 69 11.87 3.16 -4.96
N VAL A 70 12.52 2.57 -5.96
CA VAL A 70 12.16 2.84 -7.34
C VAL A 70 10.73 2.40 -7.61
N HIS A 71 10.37 1.20 -7.14
CA HIS A 71 9.00 0.71 -7.31
C HIS A 71 8.00 1.59 -6.57
N MET A 72 8.34 2.07 -5.38
CA MET A 72 7.45 2.94 -4.64
C MET A 72 7.24 4.27 -5.36
N ALA A 73 8.31 4.80 -5.94
CA ALA A 73 8.17 6.05 -6.70
C ALA A 73 7.25 5.84 -7.90
N ASN A 74 7.39 4.70 -8.59
CA ASN A 74 6.55 4.41 -9.73
C ASN A 74 5.09 4.20 -9.31
N LEU A 75 4.88 3.51 -8.20
CA LEU A 75 3.54 3.34 -7.66
C LEU A 75 2.88 4.67 -7.37
N ARG A 76 3.62 5.58 -6.73
CA ARG A 76 3.06 6.89 -6.41
C ARG A 76 2.67 7.66 -7.66
N ARG A 77 3.50 7.57 -8.71
CA ARG A 77 3.16 8.25 -9.95
C ARG A 77 1.87 7.72 -10.56
N LYS A 78 1.60 6.44 -10.35
CA LYS A 78 0.40 5.81 -10.93
C LYS A 78 -0.83 5.96 -10.06
N LEU A 79 -0.66 6.06 -8.75
CA LEU A 79 -1.79 6.04 -7.82
C LEU A 79 -2.08 7.37 -7.16
N GLU A 80 -1.11 8.27 -7.09
CA GLU A 80 -1.29 9.52 -6.38
C GLU A 80 -1.50 10.66 -7.36
N LYS A 81 -2.47 11.50 -7.06
CA LYS A 81 -2.68 12.69 -7.85
C LYS A 81 -1.47 13.60 -7.76
N ASN A 82 -0.91 13.72 -6.56
CA ASN A 82 0.31 14.46 -6.33
C ASN A 82 1.24 13.57 -5.50
N PRO A 83 2.28 12.97 -6.12
CA PRO A 83 3.16 12.07 -5.39
C PRO A 83 3.83 12.68 -4.17
N GLU A 84 3.97 14.00 -4.15
CA GLU A 84 4.59 14.65 -3.00
C GLU A 84 3.61 14.87 -1.86
N GLU A 85 2.32 14.70 -2.11
CA GLU A 85 1.29 14.77 -1.08
C GLU A 85 0.43 13.54 -1.18
N PRO A 86 0.98 12.38 -0.82
CA PRO A 86 0.28 11.12 -1.06
C PRO A 86 -0.98 10.97 -0.20
N ARG A 87 -1.98 10.35 -0.79
CA ARG A 87 -3.20 10.01 -0.09
C ARG A 87 -3.23 8.55 0.33
N TYR A 88 -2.47 7.70 -0.34
CA TYR A 88 -2.54 6.26 -0.13
C TYR A 88 -1.25 5.66 0.38
N LEU A 89 -0.12 6.06 -0.20
CA LEU A 89 1.16 5.40 0.07
C LEU A 89 2.06 6.36 0.85
N PHE A 90 2.26 6.05 2.11
CA PHE A 90 3.02 6.91 3.01
C PHE A 90 4.38 6.30 3.32
N THR A 91 5.37 7.17 3.47
CA THR A 91 6.69 6.79 3.94
C THR A 91 6.81 7.17 5.41
N GLU A 92 7.18 6.17 6.23
CA GLU A 92 7.56 6.45 7.61
C GLU A 92 9.07 6.51 7.59
N VAL A 93 9.60 7.71 7.63
CA VAL A 93 11.02 7.96 7.39
C VAL A 93 11.88 7.16 8.35
N GLY A 94 12.84 6.42 7.78
CA GLY A 94 13.74 5.60 8.56
C GLY A 94 13.16 4.29 9.04
N VAL A 95 11.89 4.01 8.73
CA VAL A 95 11.22 2.80 9.21
C VAL A 95 10.70 1.95 8.07
N GLY A 96 9.83 2.50 7.22
CA GLY A 96 9.21 1.72 6.16
C GLY A 96 8.10 2.46 5.47
N TYR A 97 7.13 1.69 4.98
CA TYR A 97 6.01 2.22 4.23
C TYR A 97 4.69 1.76 4.81
N ARG A 98 3.63 2.51 4.52
CA ARG A 98 2.30 2.21 5.03
C ARG A 98 1.27 2.58 3.98
N LEU A 99 0.26 1.73 3.82
CA LEU A 99 -0.89 2.05 2.99
C LEU A 99 -2.00 2.62 3.87
N ALA A 100 -2.71 3.60 3.35
CA ALA A 100 -3.82 4.20 4.07
C ALA A 100 -4.86 3.15 4.46
N GLU A 101 -5.44 3.34 5.62
CA GLU A 101 -6.46 2.41 6.12
C GLU A 101 -7.77 2.68 5.43
N GLY A 102 -8.41 1.62 4.97
CA GLY A 102 -9.64 1.73 4.21
C GLY A 102 -10.86 1.86 5.09
N GLU A 103 -11.87 2.51 4.56
CA GLU A 103 -13.13 2.66 5.25
C GLU A 103 -13.92 1.39 5.28
N GLY A 104 -13.75 0.57 4.26
CA GLY A 104 -14.51 -0.64 4.16
C GLY A 104 -14.13 -1.69 5.16
N THR A 105 -13.00 -1.48 5.79
CA THR A 105 -12.56 -2.44 6.76
C THR A 105 -12.98 -2.08 8.16
N GLU A 106 -13.57 -1.17 8.37
CA GLU A 106 -13.84 -0.85 9.62
C GLU A 106 -14.77 -1.12 10.35
N PRO A 107 -14.84 -1.07 10.89
CA PRO A 107 -15.49 -0.97 11.52
C PRO A 107 -15.36 -0.40 12.46
N LEU A 108 -14.94 0.00 12.31
CA LEU A 108 -14.78 0.51 12.93
C LEU A 108 -14.77 1.18 13.64
N GLU A 109 -14.87 1.23 13.56
CA GLU A 109 -14.85 1.93 14.06
C GLU A 109 -14.72 2.58 14.67
N SER A 110 -14.98 2.63 14.67
CA SER A 110 -14.97 3.34 15.14
C SER A 110 -14.81 3.91 15.72
N ASP A 111 -15.05 3.78 15.55
CA ASP A 111 -14.99 4.42 15.98
C ASP A 111 -14.90 5.03 16.44
N SER A 112 -15.13 4.97 16.36
CA SER A 112 -15.15 5.66 16.63
C SER A 112 -15.06 6.28 17.10
N THR A 113 -15.31 6.19 17.07
CA THR A 113 -15.33 6.85 17.38
C THR A 113 -15.16 7.43 17.94
N GLU A 114 -15.30 7.27 17.79
CA GLU A 114 -15.22 7.85 18.09
C GLU A 114 -15.07 8.35 18.66
N GLU A 115 -15.24 8.23 18.62
CA GLU A 115 -15.23 8.77 18.95
C GLU A 115 -15.14 9.22 19.58
N THR A 116 -15.34 9.02 19.58
CA THR A 116 -15.39 9.52 20.02
C THR A 116 -15.36 10.03 20.68
N GLU A 117 -15.54 9.87 20.54
CA GLU A 117 -15.66 10.41 20.93
C GLU A 117 -15.74 10.82 21.57
N GLU A 118 -15.91 10.70 21.42
CA GLU A 118 -16.17 11.21 21.80
C GLU A 118 -16.13 11.61 22.22
#